data_63ae77ba28054f057c3656fa65d5f4c5
#
_entry.id   63ae77ba28054f057c3656fa65d5f4c5
#
_cell.length_a   1.000
_cell.length_b   1.000
_cell.length_c   1.000
_cell.angle_alpha   90.00
_cell.angle_beta   90.00
_cell.angle_gamma   90.00
#
_symmetry.space_group_name_H-M   'P 1'
#
loop_
_entity.id
_entity.type
_entity.pdbx_description
1 polymer ?
#
loop_
_entity_poly.entity_id
_entity_poly.type
_entity_poly.pdbx_seq_one_letter_code
_entity_poly.pdbx_strand_id
1 'polypeptide(L)'
;MASDCEVRTLSFIGSEIKSWCKQNKVNQTELAAALDVSTMTVRRVWNGTKELTSVQIAIMLEMMPHLTADFFIPTDMGERCIEYAKNLNKGYRTEMQQKAITNIKSKCGKNEDLERRLKAAMNSVMDIEDVKKKEIIVQQIELILKAAAI
;
A
#
# COMPACT_ATOMS: atom_id res chain seq x y z
N MET A 1 -27.73 -8.48 15.45
CA MET A 1 -26.79 -9.23 14.63
C MET A 1 -25.47 -8.51 14.64
N ALA A 2 -24.49 -9.11 15.21
CA ALA A 2 -23.14 -8.63 15.02
C ALA A 2 -22.86 -8.74 13.53
N SER A 3 -22.64 -7.62 12.84
CA SER A 3 -22.02 -7.65 11.53
C SER A 3 -20.76 -8.48 11.69
N ASP A 4 -20.55 -9.44 10.80
CA ASP A 4 -19.32 -10.21 10.71
C ASP A 4 -18.17 -9.23 10.41
N CYS A 5 -17.79 -8.48 11.43
CA CYS A 5 -16.53 -7.78 11.42
C CYS A 5 -15.49 -8.89 11.51
N GLU A 6 -15.07 -9.40 10.37
CA GLU A 6 -13.95 -10.31 10.31
C GLU A 6 -12.81 -9.66 11.05
N VAL A 7 -12.55 -10.17 12.24
CA VAL A 7 -11.37 -9.78 13.00
C VAL A 7 -10.18 -10.20 12.17
N ARG A 8 -9.61 -9.25 11.46
CA ARG A 8 -8.43 -9.52 10.64
C ARG A 8 -7.30 -9.95 11.54
N THR A 9 -6.82 -11.15 11.34
CA THR A 9 -5.72 -11.70 12.13
C THR A 9 -4.44 -10.93 11.87
N LEU A 10 -3.54 -10.89 12.84
CA LEU A 10 -2.21 -10.31 12.68
C LEU A 10 -1.46 -10.95 11.51
N SER A 11 -1.66 -12.23 11.28
CA SER A 11 -1.08 -12.96 10.17
C SER A 11 -1.58 -12.44 8.82
N PHE A 12 -2.88 -12.16 8.70
CA PHE A 12 -3.46 -11.57 7.50
C PHE A 12 -2.90 -10.17 7.25
N ILE A 13 -2.91 -9.31 8.24
CA ILE A 13 -2.38 -7.94 8.14
C ILE A 13 -0.90 -7.97 7.74
N GLY A 14 -0.09 -8.79 8.38
CA GLY A 14 1.32 -8.94 8.09
C GLY A 14 1.59 -9.42 6.67
N SER A 15 0.82 -10.38 6.19
CA SER A 15 0.90 -10.91 4.83
C SER A 15 0.55 -9.84 3.78
N GLU A 16 -0.47 -9.05 4.01
CA GLU A 16 -0.88 -7.96 3.12
C GLU A 16 0.19 -6.85 3.06
N ILE A 17 0.77 -6.47 4.19
CA ILE A 17 1.86 -5.49 4.25
C ILE A 17 3.08 -6.01 3.50
N LYS A 18 3.43 -7.28 3.69
CA LYS A 18 4.55 -7.92 2.97
C LYS A 18 4.32 -7.91 1.46
N SER A 19 3.12 -8.25 1.02
CA SER A 19 2.72 -8.25 -0.39
C SER A 19 2.80 -6.84 -0.99
N TRP A 20 2.28 -5.85 -0.30
CA TRP A 20 2.37 -4.45 -0.70
C TRP A 20 3.83 -3.97 -0.83
N CYS A 21 4.67 -4.28 0.13
CA CYS A 21 6.09 -3.97 0.08
C CYS A 21 6.76 -4.59 -1.15
N LYS A 22 6.45 -5.84 -1.43
CA LYS A 22 6.98 -6.56 -2.61
C LYS A 22 6.54 -5.90 -3.92
N GLN A 23 5.28 -5.53 -4.03
CA GLN A 23 4.73 -4.87 -5.22
C GLN A 23 5.37 -3.51 -5.48
N ASN A 24 5.67 -2.77 -4.42
CA ASN A 24 6.26 -1.42 -4.50
C ASN A 24 7.78 -1.40 -4.37
N LYS A 25 8.42 -2.56 -4.34
CA LYS A 25 9.88 -2.71 -4.21
C LYS A 25 10.43 -2.04 -2.94
N VAL A 26 9.67 -2.14 -1.86
CA VAL A 26 10.07 -1.67 -0.54
C VAL A 26 10.67 -2.84 0.23
N ASN A 27 11.93 -2.71 0.63
CA ASN A 27 12.61 -3.76 1.39
C ASN A 27 12.40 -3.58 2.91
N GLN A 28 12.81 -4.58 3.68
CA GLN A 28 12.69 -4.55 5.15
C GLN A 28 13.40 -3.35 5.79
N THR A 29 14.55 -3.00 5.28
CA THR A 29 15.36 -1.90 5.81
C THR A 29 14.69 -0.55 5.60
N GLU A 30 14.10 -0.33 4.44
CA GLU A 30 13.34 0.88 4.13
C GLU A 30 12.11 1.01 5.01
N LEU A 31 11.35 -0.07 5.15
CA LEU A 31 10.15 -0.07 5.99
C LEU A 31 10.52 0.11 7.47
N ALA A 32 11.57 -0.54 7.95
CA ALA A 32 12.06 -0.40 9.31
C ALA A 32 12.47 1.06 9.60
N ALA A 33 13.15 1.71 8.69
CA ALA A 33 13.51 3.12 8.82
C ALA A 33 12.28 4.04 8.84
N ALA A 34 11.29 3.77 8.00
CA ALA A 34 10.04 4.55 7.96
C ALA A 34 9.23 4.41 9.25
N LEU A 35 9.20 3.22 9.84
CA LEU A 35 8.47 2.95 11.08
C LEU A 35 9.30 3.23 12.35
N ASP A 36 10.55 3.59 12.20
CA ASP A 36 11.51 3.79 13.30
C ASP A 36 11.62 2.55 14.21
N VAL A 37 11.81 1.40 13.59
CA VAL A 37 11.97 0.09 14.26
C VAL A 37 13.12 -0.70 13.64
N SER A 38 13.48 -1.82 14.26
CA SER A 38 14.48 -2.73 13.71
C SER A 38 13.89 -3.57 12.57
N THR A 39 14.75 -4.08 11.69
CA THR A 39 14.36 -5.02 10.64
C THR A 39 13.75 -6.31 11.20
N MET A 40 14.22 -6.73 12.38
CA MET A 40 13.64 -7.85 13.11
C MET A 40 12.16 -7.60 13.47
N THR A 41 11.83 -6.39 13.88
CA THR A 41 10.45 -5.98 14.18
C THR A 41 9.58 -6.04 12.94
N VAL A 42 10.07 -5.54 11.80
CA VAL A 42 9.35 -5.65 10.52
C VAL A 42 9.08 -7.10 10.15
N ARG A 43 10.06 -7.97 10.31
CA ARG A 43 9.90 -9.41 10.06
C ARG A 43 8.83 -10.02 10.96
N ARG A 44 8.78 -9.65 12.23
CA ARG A 44 7.75 -10.12 13.17
C ARG A 44 6.35 -9.63 12.77
N VAL A 45 6.23 -8.39 12.34
CA VAL A 45 4.96 -7.86 11.81
C VAL A 45 4.52 -8.63 10.57
N TRP A 46 5.43 -8.86 9.63
CA TRP A 46 5.12 -9.64 8.42
C TRP A 46 4.69 -11.07 8.72
N ASN A 47 5.26 -11.69 9.74
CA ASN A 47 4.93 -13.05 10.16
C ASN A 47 3.68 -13.12 11.06
N GLY A 48 3.10 -11.98 11.42
CA GLY A 48 1.91 -11.93 12.27
C GLY A 48 2.17 -12.23 13.74
N THR A 49 3.43 -12.07 14.20
CA THR A 49 3.82 -12.30 15.59
C THR A 49 3.92 -11.03 16.41
N LYS A 50 3.75 -9.86 15.79
CA LYS A 50 3.77 -8.57 16.47
C LYS A 50 2.73 -7.62 15.89
N GLU A 51 2.03 -6.91 16.78
CA GLU A 51 1.08 -5.85 16.44
C GLU A 51 1.81 -4.57 16.05
N LEU A 52 1.18 -3.77 15.18
CA LEU A 52 1.59 -2.40 14.92
C LEU A 52 0.99 -1.48 15.98
N THR A 53 1.77 -0.51 16.43
CA THR A 53 1.27 0.57 17.27
C THR A 53 0.41 1.54 16.47
N SER A 54 -0.41 2.36 17.15
CA SER A 54 -1.24 3.37 16.46
C SER A 54 -0.42 4.36 15.65
N VAL A 55 0.77 4.72 16.13
CA VAL A 55 1.71 5.60 15.40
C VAL A 55 2.21 4.90 14.13
N GLN A 56 2.59 3.64 14.22
CA GLN A 56 3.04 2.85 13.07
C GLN A 56 1.92 2.67 12.04
N ILE A 57 0.70 2.42 12.48
CA ILE A 57 -0.47 2.35 11.61
C ILE A 57 -0.71 3.68 10.90
N ALA A 58 -0.59 4.80 11.60
CA ALA A 58 -0.71 6.13 11.00
C ALA A 58 0.32 6.36 9.89
N ILE A 59 1.56 5.94 10.10
CA ILE A 59 2.61 6.00 9.09
C ILE A 59 2.29 5.10 7.90
N MET A 60 1.84 3.88 8.15
CA MET A 60 1.44 2.95 7.09
C MET A 60 0.31 3.52 6.23
N LEU A 61 -0.71 4.11 6.85
CA LEU A 61 -1.81 4.75 6.11
C LEU A 61 -1.37 5.96 5.29
N GLU A 62 -0.37 6.69 5.76
CA GLU A 62 0.24 7.78 5.00
C GLU A 62 0.98 7.26 3.76
N MET A 63 1.68 6.14 3.88
CA MET A 63 2.44 5.53 2.78
C MET A 63 1.57 4.70 1.83
N MET A 64 0.46 4.16 2.32
CA MET A 64 -0.48 3.31 1.59
C MET A 64 -1.83 4.02 1.42
N PRO A 65 -1.96 4.98 0.51
CA PRO A 65 -3.13 5.86 0.43
C PRO A 65 -4.43 5.14 0.06
N HIS A 66 -4.36 3.95 -0.52
CA HIS A 66 -5.52 3.14 -0.88
C HIS A 66 -6.07 2.32 0.30
N LEU A 67 -5.36 2.25 1.43
CA LEU A 67 -5.85 1.60 2.63
C LEU A 67 -6.53 2.60 3.55
N THR A 68 -7.54 2.13 4.25
CA THR A 68 -8.27 2.88 5.27
C THR A 68 -7.88 2.38 6.66
N ALA A 69 -8.23 3.14 7.69
CA ALA A 69 -8.03 2.73 9.07
C ALA A 69 -8.72 1.40 9.40
N ASP A 70 -9.84 1.10 8.74
CA ASP A 70 -10.60 -0.14 8.93
C ASP A 70 -9.81 -1.40 8.57
N PHE A 71 -8.79 -1.28 7.74
CA PHE A 71 -7.91 -2.39 7.44
C PHE A 71 -7.17 -2.88 8.70
N PHE A 72 -6.77 -1.96 9.57
CA PHE A 72 -6.00 -2.26 10.78
C PHE A 72 -6.86 -2.34 12.03
N ILE A 73 -7.85 -1.45 12.15
CA ILE A 73 -8.72 -1.30 13.32
C ILE A 73 -10.18 -1.18 12.85
N PRO A 74 -10.98 -2.22 13.00
CA PRO A 74 -12.35 -2.25 12.48
C PRO A 74 -13.36 -1.49 13.35
N THR A 75 -13.06 -0.26 13.72
CA THR A 75 -13.97 0.60 14.52
C THR A 75 -13.79 2.07 14.17
N ASP A 76 -14.87 2.85 14.25
CA ASP A 76 -14.83 4.31 14.06
C ASP A 76 -13.86 5.03 15.03
N MET A 77 -13.65 4.43 16.20
CA MET A 77 -12.69 4.92 17.18
C MET A 77 -11.25 4.85 16.66
N GLY A 78 -10.95 3.85 15.85
CA GLY A 78 -9.62 3.68 15.24
C GLY A 78 -9.21 4.86 14.38
N GLU A 79 -10.12 5.39 13.56
CA GLU A 79 -9.82 6.55 12.71
C GLU A 79 -9.42 7.78 13.51
N ARG A 80 -10.14 8.07 14.57
CA ARG A 80 -9.84 9.21 15.45
C ARG A 80 -8.49 9.06 16.15
N CYS A 81 -8.20 7.85 16.64
CA CYS A 81 -6.91 7.56 17.28
C CYS A 81 -5.76 7.69 16.29
N ILE A 82 -5.94 7.24 15.06
CA ILE A 82 -4.94 7.34 14.00
C ILE A 82 -4.72 8.78 13.58
N GLU A 83 -5.77 9.57 13.40
CA GLU A 83 -5.64 10.99 13.08
C GLU A 83 -4.88 11.76 14.17
N TYR A 84 -5.18 11.46 15.43
CA TYR A 84 -4.45 12.02 16.56
C TYR A 84 -2.96 11.61 16.51
N ALA A 85 -2.68 10.33 16.27
CA ALA A 85 -1.31 9.83 16.15
C ALA A 85 -0.55 10.46 14.97
N LYS A 86 -1.21 10.69 13.84
CA LYS A 86 -0.62 11.41 12.70
C LYS A 86 -0.16 12.81 13.09
N ASN A 87 -1.01 13.54 13.78
CA ASN A 87 -0.71 14.92 14.18
C ASN A 87 0.44 14.98 15.19
N LEU A 88 0.46 14.08 16.17
CA LEU A 88 1.55 13.98 17.14
C LEU A 88 2.87 13.55 16.48
N ASN A 89 2.82 12.56 15.64
CA ASN A 89 4.01 11.94 15.06
C ASN A 89 4.78 12.90 14.14
N LYS A 90 4.10 13.78 13.40
CA LYS A 90 4.74 14.72 12.50
C LYS A 90 5.78 15.62 13.18
N GLY A 91 5.56 15.97 14.45
CA GLY A 91 6.49 16.79 15.23
C GLY A 91 7.71 16.06 15.79
N TYR A 92 7.69 14.71 15.80
CA TYR A 92 8.71 13.89 16.44
C TYR A 92 9.51 12.99 15.49
N ARG A 93 9.27 13.08 14.19
CA ARG A 93 9.98 12.28 13.19
C ARG A 93 11.43 12.72 13.07
N THR A 94 12.34 11.74 13.03
CA THR A 94 13.74 11.99 12.67
C THR A 94 13.87 12.30 11.19
N GLU A 95 14.95 12.95 10.77
CA GLU A 95 15.24 13.19 9.35
C GLU A 95 15.33 11.86 8.56
N MET A 96 15.97 10.84 9.11
CA MET A 96 16.07 9.52 8.49
C MET A 96 14.69 8.89 8.27
N GLN A 97 13.84 8.97 9.27
CA GLN A 97 12.47 8.47 9.20
C GLN A 97 11.69 9.20 8.11
N GLN A 98 11.76 10.53 8.08
CA GLN A 98 11.05 11.33 7.08
C GLN A 98 11.54 11.06 5.67
N LYS A 99 12.85 10.89 5.47
CA LYS A 99 13.41 10.50 4.17
C LYS A 99 12.90 9.13 3.72
N ALA A 100 12.88 8.15 4.62
CA ALA A 100 12.38 6.82 4.32
C ALA A 100 10.89 6.85 3.91
N ILE A 101 10.05 7.57 4.66
CA ILE A 101 8.63 7.74 4.36
C ILE A 101 8.45 8.40 2.99
N THR A 102 9.15 9.49 2.71
CA THR A 102 9.08 10.20 1.43
C THR A 102 9.50 9.32 0.27
N ASN A 103 10.55 8.52 0.44
CA ASN A 103 11.03 7.58 -0.58
C ASN A 103 9.99 6.50 -0.89
N ILE A 104 9.38 5.92 0.12
CA ILE A 104 8.32 4.92 -0.03
C ILE A 104 7.09 5.52 -0.70
N LYS A 105 6.66 6.72 -0.29
CA LYS A 105 5.54 7.44 -0.94
C LYS A 105 5.80 7.69 -2.42
N SER A 106 7.02 8.04 -2.78
CA SER A 106 7.42 8.24 -4.19
C SER A 106 7.29 6.94 -5.00
N LYS A 107 7.68 5.80 -4.43
CA LYS A 107 7.52 4.48 -5.08
C LYS A 107 6.05 4.13 -5.29
N CYS A 108 5.22 4.35 -4.29
CA CYS A 108 3.77 4.10 -4.37
C CYS A 108 3.09 5.05 -5.36
N GLY A 109 3.43 6.34 -5.35
CA GLY A 109 2.87 7.32 -6.26
C GLY A 109 3.13 7.00 -7.73
N LYS A 110 4.30 6.46 -8.06
CA LYS A 110 4.61 6.00 -9.42
C LYS A 110 3.72 4.85 -9.86
N ASN A 111 3.47 3.89 -8.99
CA ASN A 111 2.59 2.77 -9.29
C ASN A 111 1.14 3.23 -9.49
N GLU A 112 0.64 4.11 -8.65
CA GLU A 112 -0.71 4.68 -8.78
C GLU A 112 -0.88 5.47 -10.08
N ASP A 113 0.12 6.26 -10.47
CA ASP A 113 0.09 6.99 -11.72
C ASP A 113 0.06 6.04 -12.92
N LEU A 114 0.87 4.99 -12.91
CA LEU A 114 0.89 3.97 -13.95
C LEU A 114 -0.45 3.25 -14.05
N GLU A 115 -1.05 2.86 -12.91
CA GLU A 115 -2.38 2.22 -12.89
C GLU A 115 -3.46 3.14 -13.45
N ARG A 116 -3.45 4.41 -13.06
CA ARG A 116 -4.40 5.41 -13.57
C ARG A 116 -4.26 5.59 -15.08
N ARG A 117 -3.04 5.67 -15.58
CA ARG A 117 -2.76 5.79 -17.02
C ARG A 117 -3.19 4.54 -17.77
N LEU A 118 -2.97 3.36 -17.20
CA LEU A 118 -3.41 2.10 -17.78
C LEU A 118 -4.94 2.04 -17.87
N LYS A 119 -5.66 2.39 -16.80
CA LYS A 119 -7.12 2.45 -16.81
C LYS A 119 -7.66 3.43 -17.85
N ALA A 120 -7.07 4.63 -17.96
CA ALA A 120 -7.44 5.62 -18.97
C ALA A 120 -7.22 5.09 -20.38
N ALA A 121 -6.09 4.42 -20.62
CA ALA A 121 -5.80 3.80 -21.93
C ALA A 121 -6.79 2.68 -22.26
N MET A 122 -7.14 1.82 -21.28
CA MET A 122 -8.13 0.76 -21.47
C MET A 122 -9.51 1.32 -21.78
N ASN A 123 -9.95 2.38 -21.09
CA ASN A 123 -11.22 3.04 -21.36
C ASN A 123 -11.26 3.64 -22.76
N SER A 124 -10.17 4.26 -23.21
CA SER A 124 -10.04 4.79 -24.57
C SER A 124 -10.15 3.69 -25.62
N VAL A 125 -9.59 2.51 -25.37
CA VAL A 125 -9.72 1.33 -26.25
C VAL A 125 -11.17 0.86 -26.33
N MET A 126 -11.90 0.88 -25.21
CA MET A 126 -13.31 0.48 -25.18
C MET A 126 -14.21 1.40 -26.01
N ASP A 127 -13.85 2.67 -26.16
CA ASP A 127 -14.59 3.67 -26.94
C ASP A 127 -14.32 3.59 -28.45
N ILE A 128 -13.40 2.74 -28.90
CA ILE A 128 -13.09 2.56 -30.33
C ILE A 128 -14.21 1.75 -30.99
N GLU A 129 -14.87 2.34 -31.98
CA GLU A 129 -15.94 1.69 -32.74
C GLU A 129 -15.43 0.64 -33.75
N ASP A 130 -14.21 0.82 -34.26
CA ASP A 130 -13.60 -0.11 -35.20
C ASP A 130 -13.08 -1.36 -34.48
N VAL A 131 -13.78 -2.47 -34.64
CA VAL A 131 -13.46 -3.75 -34.01
C VAL A 131 -12.06 -4.25 -34.35
N LYS A 132 -11.60 -4.07 -35.58
CA LYS A 132 -10.27 -4.51 -36.00
C LYS A 132 -9.16 -3.72 -35.34
N LYS A 133 -9.27 -2.40 -35.25
CA LYS A 133 -8.33 -1.55 -34.52
C LYS A 133 -8.28 -1.88 -33.05
N LYS A 134 -9.44 -2.08 -32.45
CA LYS A 134 -9.58 -2.47 -31.05
C LYS A 134 -8.87 -3.79 -30.76
N GLU A 135 -9.06 -4.78 -31.62
CA GLU A 135 -8.43 -6.10 -31.47
C GLU A 135 -6.89 -6.02 -31.56
N ILE A 136 -6.34 -5.24 -32.52
CA ILE A 136 -4.91 -5.02 -32.64
C ILE A 136 -4.32 -4.37 -31.38
N ILE A 137 -4.98 -3.38 -30.83
CA ILE A 137 -4.53 -2.70 -29.60
C ILE A 137 -4.57 -3.66 -28.41
N VAL A 138 -5.63 -4.46 -28.26
CA VAL A 138 -5.74 -5.46 -27.21
C VAL A 138 -4.62 -6.49 -27.31
N GLN A 139 -4.29 -6.98 -28.49
CA GLN A 139 -3.17 -7.89 -28.72
C GLN A 139 -1.83 -7.28 -28.31
N GLN A 140 -1.59 -6.00 -28.62
CA GLN A 140 -0.38 -5.30 -28.22
C GLN A 140 -0.27 -5.18 -26.69
N ILE A 141 -1.36 -4.87 -26.01
CA ILE A 141 -1.42 -4.80 -24.54
C ILE A 141 -1.11 -6.18 -23.93
N GLU A 142 -1.69 -7.24 -24.45
CA GLU A 142 -1.45 -8.61 -24.01
C GLU A 142 0.03 -9.01 -24.15
N LEU A 143 0.68 -8.63 -25.24
CA LEU A 143 2.11 -8.89 -25.45
C LEU A 143 2.98 -8.15 -24.42
N ILE A 144 2.65 -6.90 -24.11
CA ILE A 144 3.36 -6.11 -23.09
C ILE A 144 3.20 -6.74 -21.72
N LEU A 145 1.99 -7.17 -21.36
CA LEU A 145 1.71 -7.83 -20.08
C LEU A 145 2.46 -9.16 -19.94
N LYS A 146 2.54 -9.95 -20.99
CA LYS A 146 3.33 -11.18 -21.01
C LYS A 146 4.82 -10.92 -20.81
N ALA A 147 5.36 -9.88 -21.46
CA ALA A 147 6.75 -9.49 -21.28
C ALA A 147 7.04 -9.01 -19.85
N ALA A 148 6.11 -8.31 -19.22
CA ALA A 148 6.25 -7.83 -17.84
C ALA A 148 6.12 -8.95 -16.78
N ALA A 149 5.48 -10.07 -17.11
CA ALA A 149 5.27 -11.21 -16.22
C ALA A 149 6.49 -12.16 -16.11
N ILE A 150 7.53 -11.94 -16.90
CA ILE A 150 8.76 -12.75 -16.90
C ILE A 150 9.73 -12.30 -15.79
#